data_8fc84af51c8893e5902cc0f298d00c3d
#
_entry.id   8fc84af51c8893e5902cc0f298d00c3d
#
_cell.length_a   1.000
_cell.length_b   1.000
_cell.length_c   1.000
_cell.angle_alpha   90.00
_cell.angle_beta   90.00
_cell.angle_gamma   90.00
#
_symmetry.space_group_name_H-M   'P 1'
#
loop_
_entity.id
_entity.type
_entity.pdbx_description
1 polymer ?
#
loop_
_entity_poly.entity_id
_entity_poly.type
_entity_poly.pdbx_seq_one_letter_code
_entity_poly.pdbx_strand_id
1 'polypeptide(L)'
;MKITFLGTGHGVPSPDRHCSATLVEVGGKRYLIDAGAPVVDIMRTLGVPVDSLSAVFITHRHSDHTFGLPMLVNLTTWFYKNANYDIYLPEQICIDALHLMIRASLDSTADDRVRMHVYGAGEVYSDDTVTVRAIPTNHMNGAHPSYAFVIDCTGEGAGEDRGKRVVFTGDLHQGDAADFPQIILDEPCNVLVCECVHFRPDVIIPRLNACPAKRIFINHYSDPVSYTHLTLPTKRTV
;
A
#
# COMPACT_ATOMS: atom_id res chain seq x y z
N MET A 1 5.11 -12.69 9.88
CA MET A 1 4.72 -11.61 8.94
C MET A 1 5.72 -11.60 7.80
N LYS A 2 5.22 -11.66 6.58
CA LYS A 2 6.03 -11.57 5.37
C LYS A 2 5.54 -10.35 4.55
N ILE A 3 6.48 -9.58 4.01
CA ILE A 3 6.20 -8.45 3.13
C ILE A 3 6.82 -8.74 1.79
N THR A 4 6.03 -8.66 0.73
CA THR A 4 6.47 -8.90 -0.65
C THR A 4 6.16 -7.64 -1.47
N PHE A 5 7.20 -6.96 -1.94
CA PHE A 5 7.05 -5.83 -2.85
C PHE A 5 6.73 -6.36 -4.25
N LEU A 6 5.54 -6.06 -4.73
CA LEU A 6 5.07 -6.40 -6.09
C LEU A 6 5.46 -5.31 -7.08
N GLY A 7 5.58 -4.06 -6.59
CA GLY A 7 6.03 -2.92 -7.34
C GLY A 7 6.61 -1.85 -6.42
N THR A 8 7.74 -1.27 -6.79
CA THR A 8 8.48 -0.26 -6.02
C THR A 8 8.71 1.02 -6.81
N GLY A 9 8.23 1.09 -8.05
CA GLY A 9 8.31 2.26 -8.91
C GLY A 9 7.21 3.29 -8.60
N HIS A 10 7.35 4.44 -9.22
CA HIS A 10 6.45 5.58 -9.12
C HIS A 10 5.61 5.74 -10.40
N GLY A 11 4.88 6.86 -10.54
CA GLY A 11 3.95 7.12 -11.64
C GLY A 11 4.54 7.08 -13.06
N VAL A 12 5.87 7.17 -13.19
CA VAL A 12 6.57 6.92 -14.46
C VAL A 12 7.23 5.55 -14.38
N PRO A 13 6.67 4.50 -15.03
CA PRO A 13 7.19 3.16 -14.95
C PRO A 13 8.63 3.07 -15.50
N SER A 14 9.48 2.32 -14.82
CA SER A 14 10.80 1.93 -15.35
C SER A 14 10.78 0.47 -15.81
N PRO A 15 11.72 0.05 -16.68
CA PRO A 15 11.69 -1.29 -17.27
C PRO A 15 11.75 -2.43 -16.26
N ASP A 16 12.35 -2.19 -15.11
CA ASP A 16 12.66 -3.18 -14.06
C ASP A 16 11.82 -3.00 -12.77
N ARG A 17 10.94 -1.99 -12.73
CA ARG A 17 10.10 -1.71 -11.57
C ARG A 17 8.69 -1.34 -11.98
N HIS A 18 7.73 -1.98 -11.33
CA HIS A 18 6.31 -1.73 -11.52
C HIS A 18 5.79 -0.68 -10.54
N CYS A 19 4.62 -0.14 -10.83
CA CYS A 19 3.92 0.82 -9.97
C CYS A 19 3.65 0.25 -8.57
N SER A 20 3.41 1.12 -7.60
CA SER A 20 3.34 0.80 -6.17
C SER A 20 2.31 -0.28 -5.86
N ALA A 21 2.78 -1.40 -5.32
CA ALA A 21 1.94 -2.47 -4.78
C ALA A 21 2.76 -3.33 -3.81
N THR A 22 2.23 -3.59 -2.64
CA THR A 22 2.92 -4.41 -1.62
C THR A 22 1.95 -5.38 -0.96
N LEU A 23 2.34 -6.65 -0.91
CA LEU A 23 1.57 -7.70 -0.24
C LEU A 23 2.11 -7.93 1.17
N VAL A 24 1.22 -7.89 2.16
CA VAL A 24 1.50 -8.20 3.57
C VAL A 24 0.79 -9.51 3.91
N GLU A 25 1.56 -10.51 4.36
CA GLU A 25 1.05 -11.82 4.75
C GLU A 25 1.23 -12.01 6.27
N VAL A 26 0.12 -12.23 6.98
CA VAL A 26 0.08 -12.43 8.44
C VAL A 26 -0.95 -13.50 8.75
N GLY A 27 -0.59 -14.50 9.57
CA GLY A 27 -1.54 -15.53 10.02
C GLY A 27 -2.24 -16.30 8.90
N GLY A 28 -1.62 -16.42 7.73
CA GLY A 28 -2.22 -17.03 6.54
C GLY A 28 -3.14 -16.12 5.72
N LYS A 29 -3.44 -14.92 6.21
CA LYS A 29 -4.19 -13.90 5.48
C LYS A 29 -3.28 -12.99 4.66
N ARG A 30 -3.83 -12.37 3.62
CA ARG A 30 -3.12 -11.53 2.66
C ARG A 30 -3.81 -10.19 2.50
N TYR A 31 -3.04 -9.14 2.70
CA TYR A 31 -3.47 -7.74 2.61
C TYR A 31 -2.63 -7.05 1.54
N LEU A 32 -3.29 -6.42 0.57
CA LEU A 32 -2.62 -5.68 -0.49
C LEU A 32 -2.64 -4.19 -0.15
N ILE A 33 -1.48 -3.55 -0.12
CA ILE A 33 -1.31 -2.11 0.06
C ILE A 33 -0.94 -1.51 -1.27
N ASP A 34 -1.82 -0.68 -1.79
CA ASP A 34 -1.85 -0.18 -3.15
C ASP A 34 -1.95 -1.29 -4.22
N ALA A 35 -2.41 -0.93 -5.38
CA ALA A 35 -2.67 -1.84 -6.49
C ALA A 35 -2.27 -1.19 -7.82
N GLY A 36 -1.03 -0.71 -7.91
CA GLY A 36 -0.47 -0.20 -9.16
C GLY A 36 -0.33 -1.29 -10.21
N ALA A 37 -0.47 -0.92 -11.48
CA ALA A 37 -0.33 -1.88 -12.57
C ALA A 37 1.13 -2.35 -12.74
N PRO A 38 1.35 -3.60 -13.15
CA PRO A 38 0.43 -4.70 -13.43
C PRO A 38 0.32 -5.72 -12.27
N VAL A 39 -0.17 -5.30 -11.12
CA VAL A 39 -0.18 -6.08 -9.86
C VAL A 39 -0.69 -7.51 -10.03
N VAL A 40 -1.74 -7.73 -10.83
CA VAL A 40 -2.31 -9.06 -11.04
C VAL A 40 -1.34 -10.00 -11.75
N ASP A 41 -0.64 -9.51 -12.77
CA ASP A 41 0.34 -10.32 -13.51
C ASP A 41 1.52 -10.72 -12.60
N ILE A 42 1.94 -9.80 -11.73
CA ILE A 42 3.03 -10.06 -10.77
C ILE A 42 2.57 -11.07 -9.71
N MET A 43 1.36 -10.91 -9.14
CA MET A 43 0.81 -11.90 -8.21
C MET A 43 0.78 -13.29 -8.85
N ARG A 44 0.29 -13.41 -10.08
CA ARG A 44 0.24 -14.67 -10.81
C ARG A 44 1.64 -15.26 -11.04
N THR A 45 2.60 -14.45 -11.44
CA THR A 45 4.00 -14.86 -11.65
C THR A 45 4.63 -15.40 -10.36
N LEU A 46 4.28 -14.80 -9.23
CA LEU A 46 4.75 -15.24 -7.90
C LEU A 46 3.93 -16.40 -7.31
N GLY A 47 2.93 -16.89 -8.02
CA GLY A 47 2.05 -17.96 -7.54
C GLY A 47 1.12 -17.53 -6.40
N VAL A 48 0.83 -16.22 -6.28
CA VAL A 48 -0.11 -15.68 -5.29
C VAL A 48 -1.51 -15.61 -5.91
N PRO A 49 -2.45 -16.45 -5.47
CA PRO A 49 -3.80 -16.44 -6.02
C PRO A 49 -4.56 -15.15 -5.63
N VAL A 50 -5.27 -14.55 -6.58
CA VAL A 50 -6.11 -13.37 -6.33
C VAL A 50 -7.22 -13.66 -5.31
N ASP A 51 -7.77 -14.86 -5.33
CA ASP A 51 -8.80 -15.34 -4.41
C ASP A 51 -8.28 -15.64 -2.99
N SER A 52 -7.00 -15.41 -2.74
CA SER A 52 -6.42 -15.48 -1.40
C SER A 52 -6.33 -14.13 -0.68
N LEU A 53 -6.72 -13.03 -1.33
CA LEU A 53 -6.75 -11.72 -0.70
C LEU A 53 -7.86 -11.64 0.36
N SER A 54 -7.55 -11.02 1.49
CA SER A 54 -8.50 -10.69 2.56
C SER A 54 -9.01 -9.26 2.42
N ALA A 55 -8.10 -8.31 2.14
CA ALA A 55 -8.45 -6.92 1.90
C ALA A 55 -7.39 -6.21 1.05
N VAL A 56 -7.81 -5.11 0.41
CA VAL A 56 -6.98 -4.19 -0.38
C VAL A 56 -7.15 -2.78 0.19
N PHE A 57 -6.04 -2.09 0.44
CA PHE A 57 -6.04 -0.74 0.98
C PHE A 57 -5.30 0.20 0.03
N ILE A 58 -5.93 1.26 -0.41
CA ILE A 58 -5.38 2.23 -1.35
C ILE A 58 -5.06 3.52 -0.61
N THR A 59 -3.79 3.93 -0.61
CA THR A 59 -3.31 5.11 0.11
C THR A 59 -3.90 6.41 -0.42
N HIS A 60 -4.00 6.55 -1.74
CA HIS A 60 -4.58 7.70 -2.43
C HIS A 60 -4.94 7.35 -3.88
N ARG A 61 -5.56 8.27 -4.58
CA ARG A 61 -6.23 8.03 -5.88
C ARG A 61 -5.33 8.01 -7.13
N HIS A 62 -4.04 8.28 -7.05
CA HIS A 62 -3.18 8.32 -8.23
C HIS A 62 -3.12 6.98 -8.97
N SER A 63 -2.89 7.06 -10.27
CA SER A 63 -2.96 5.91 -11.19
C SER A 63 -1.95 4.80 -10.87
N ASP A 64 -0.78 5.16 -10.43
CA ASP A 64 0.30 4.24 -10.04
C ASP A 64 0.03 3.50 -8.72
N HIS A 65 -1.02 3.87 -8.01
CA HIS A 65 -1.54 3.17 -6.83
C HIS A 65 -2.86 2.43 -7.09
N THR A 66 -3.54 2.72 -8.21
CA THR A 66 -4.93 2.26 -8.43
C THR A 66 -5.17 1.48 -9.72
N PHE A 67 -4.35 1.63 -10.77
CA PHE A 67 -4.68 1.11 -12.11
C PHE A 67 -4.63 -0.41 -12.25
N GLY A 68 -4.15 -1.14 -11.26
CA GLY A 68 -4.31 -2.59 -11.18
C GLY A 68 -5.69 -3.06 -10.69
N LEU A 69 -6.44 -2.17 -10.00
CA LEU A 69 -7.76 -2.51 -9.45
C LEU A 69 -8.78 -2.93 -10.52
N PRO A 70 -8.90 -2.26 -11.67
CA PRO A 70 -9.85 -2.68 -12.70
C PRO A 70 -9.64 -4.14 -13.13
N MET A 71 -8.40 -4.57 -13.33
CA MET A 71 -8.09 -5.96 -13.69
C MET A 71 -8.38 -6.91 -12.52
N LEU A 72 -8.05 -6.54 -11.30
CA LEU A 72 -8.30 -7.32 -10.10
C LEU A 72 -9.81 -7.60 -9.92
N VAL A 73 -10.63 -6.55 -9.96
CA VAL A 73 -12.09 -6.64 -9.83
C VAL A 73 -12.72 -7.37 -11.01
N ASN A 74 -12.26 -7.08 -12.23
CA ASN A 74 -12.72 -7.76 -13.44
C ASN A 74 -12.55 -9.28 -13.32
N LEU A 75 -11.35 -9.76 -13.01
CA LEU A 75 -11.05 -11.19 -12.88
C LEU A 75 -11.83 -11.85 -11.74
N THR A 76 -12.06 -11.14 -10.63
CA THR A 76 -12.91 -11.66 -9.56
C THR A 76 -14.35 -11.84 -10.02
N THR A 77 -14.84 -10.94 -10.85
CA THR A 77 -16.24 -10.99 -11.34
C THR A 77 -16.51 -12.24 -12.21
N TRP A 78 -15.58 -12.63 -13.07
CA TRP A 78 -15.87 -13.75 -13.98
C TRP A 78 -14.97 -14.99 -13.84
N PHE A 79 -13.76 -14.87 -13.31
CA PHE A 79 -12.78 -15.97 -13.26
C PHE A 79 -12.56 -16.52 -11.85
N TYR A 80 -12.15 -15.69 -10.86
CA TYR A 80 -11.86 -16.12 -9.49
C TYR A 80 -13.13 -16.22 -8.66
N LYS A 81 -13.88 -17.32 -8.82
CA LYS A 81 -15.20 -17.48 -8.18
C LYS A 81 -15.17 -17.69 -6.67
N ASN A 82 -14.01 -18.02 -6.10
CA ASN A 82 -13.81 -18.17 -4.66
C ASN A 82 -13.30 -16.89 -3.97
N ALA A 83 -12.91 -15.88 -4.74
CA ALA A 83 -12.44 -14.62 -4.18
C ALA A 83 -13.57 -13.93 -3.38
N ASN A 84 -13.22 -13.40 -2.22
CA ASN A 84 -14.14 -12.71 -1.32
C ASN A 84 -13.31 -11.75 -0.45
N TYR A 85 -13.24 -10.47 -0.81
CA TYR A 85 -12.40 -9.49 -0.14
C TYR A 85 -13.00 -8.09 -0.19
N ASP A 86 -12.49 -7.23 0.67
CA ASP A 86 -12.86 -5.83 0.75
C ASP A 86 -11.81 -4.94 0.09
N ILE A 87 -12.23 -3.85 -0.55
CA ILE A 87 -11.36 -2.80 -1.08
C ILE A 87 -11.68 -1.48 -0.37
N TYR A 88 -10.69 -0.91 0.28
CA TYR A 88 -10.78 0.38 0.97
C TYR A 88 -10.16 1.46 0.12
N LEU A 89 -10.97 2.44 -0.28
CA LEU A 89 -10.64 3.51 -1.22
C LEU A 89 -10.79 4.87 -0.54
N PRO A 90 -9.92 5.86 -0.85
CA PRO A 90 -9.93 7.15 -0.15
C PRO A 90 -11.13 8.02 -0.51
N GLU A 91 -11.77 7.79 -1.66
CA GLU A 91 -12.85 8.65 -2.19
C GLU A 91 -13.90 7.85 -2.96
N GLN A 92 -15.14 8.33 -2.94
CA GLN A 92 -16.27 7.72 -3.66
C GLN A 92 -16.02 7.66 -5.18
N ILE A 93 -15.40 8.68 -5.76
CA ILE A 93 -15.11 8.72 -7.20
C ILE A 93 -14.24 7.55 -7.66
N CYS A 94 -13.42 6.97 -6.80
CA CYS A 94 -12.63 5.79 -7.12
C CYS A 94 -13.53 4.54 -7.27
N ILE A 95 -14.53 4.41 -6.41
CA ILE A 95 -15.53 3.34 -6.50
C ILE A 95 -16.36 3.50 -7.79
N ASP A 96 -16.83 4.71 -8.06
CA ASP A 96 -17.64 5.01 -9.25
C ASP A 96 -16.89 4.70 -10.53
N ALA A 97 -15.59 5.05 -10.58
CA ALA A 97 -14.72 4.75 -11.72
C ALA A 97 -14.53 3.24 -11.92
N LEU A 98 -14.33 2.46 -10.84
CA LEU A 98 -14.24 1.01 -10.92
C LEU A 98 -15.52 0.39 -11.45
N HIS A 99 -16.69 0.79 -10.94
CA HIS A 99 -17.98 0.32 -11.44
C HIS A 99 -18.18 0.66 -12.93
N LEU A 100 -17.76 1.86 -13.34
CA LEU A 100 -17.83 2.26 -14.75
C LEU A 100 -16.93 1.39 -15.64
N MET A 101 -15.69 1.14 -15.20
CA MET A 101 -14.75 0.28 -15.93
C MET A 101 -15.24 -1.16 -16.03
N ILE A 102 -15.81 -1.73 -14.98
CA ILE A 102 -16.38 -3.08 -15.01
C ILE A 102 -17.57 -3.15 -15.96
N ARG A 103 -18.47 -2.18 -15.91
CA ARG A 103 -19.60 -2.12 -16.89
C ARG A 103 -19.11 -2.00 -18.33
N ALA A 104 -18.10 -1.16 -18.57
CA ALA A 104 -17.57 -0.96 -19.90
C ALA A 104 -16.86 -2.21 -20.48
N SER A 105 -16.30 -3.06 -19.61
CA SER A 105 -15.53 -4.24 -20.02
C SER A 105 -16.33 -5.54 -20.01
N LEU A 106 -17.32 -5.70 -19.16
CA LEU A 106 -18.08 -6.94 -18.98
C LEU A 106 -19.58 -6.81 -19.25
N ASP A 107 -20.08 -5.60 -19.53
CA ASP A 107 -21.53 -5.30 -19.56
C ASP A 107 -22.28 -5.82 -18.31
N SER A 108 -21.62 -5.69 -17.15
CA SER A 108 -22.07 -6.21 -15.86
C SER A 108 -21.71 -5.24 -14.74
N THR A 109 -22.10 -5.57 -13.51
CA THR A 109 -21.66 -4.89 -12.30
C THR A 109 -20.50 -5.64 -11.64
N ALA A 110 -19.75 -4.97 -10.78
CA ALA A 110 -18.79 -5.67 -9.91
C ALA A 110 -19.54 -6.73 -9.08
N ASP A 111 -18.88 -7.86 -8.85
CA ASP A 111 -19.44 -8.97 -8.09
C ASP A 111 -19.55 -8.59 -6.60
N ASP A 112 -20.63 -8.98 -5.94
CA ASP A 112 -20.89 -8.68 -4.52
C ASP A 112 -19.83 -9.28 -3.55
N ARG A 113 -19.02 -10.19 -4.03
CA ARG A 113 -17.86 -10.74 -3.31
C ARG A 113 -16.70 -9.75 -3.20
N VAL A 114 -16.72 -8.67 -3.99
CA VAL A 114 -15.79 -7.54 -3.88
C VAL A 114 -16.56 -6.36 -3.30
N ARG A 115 -16.40 -6.12 -2.03
CA ARG A 115 -17.06 -5.00 -1.34
C ARG A 115 -16.13 -3.80 -1.35
N MET A 116 -16.64 -2.66 -1.77
CA MET A 116 -15.88 -1.42 -1.86
C MET A 116 -16.35 -0.43 -0.80
N HIS A 117 -15.41 0.13 -0.05
CA HIS A 117 -15.66 1.03 1.06
C HIS A 117 -14.86 2.33 0.88
N VAL A 118 -15.52 3.47 1.12
CA VAL A 118 -14.82 4.73 1.33
C VAL A 118 -14.38 4.79 2.79
N TYR A 119 -13.14 5.15 3.03
CA TYR A 119 -12.59 5.27 4.37
C TYR A 119 -12.10 6.69 4.66
N GLY A 120 -11.86 7.00 5.94
CA GLY A 120 -11.26 8.23 6.43
C GLY A 120 -10.17 7.95 7.45
N ALA A 121 -9.69 9.00 8.13
CA ALA A 121 -8.69 8.88 9.19
C ALA A 121 -9.20 8.03 10.36
N GLY A 122 -8.30 7.29 10.99
CA GLY A 122 -8.59 6.41 12.12
C GLY A 122 -8.58 4.94 11.75
N GLU A 123 -9.31 4.10 12.48
CA GLU A 123 -9.43 2.68 12.19
C GLU A 123 -10.25 2.46 10.92
N VAL A 124 -9.68 1.74 9.96
CA VAL A 124 -10.26 1.45 8.65
C VAL A 124 -10.77 0.02 8.59
N TYR A 125 -10.04 -0.88 9.22
CA TYR A 125 -10.30 -2.31 9.13
C TYR A 125 -9.80 -3.02 10.38
N SER A 126 -10.53 -4.03 10.81
CA SER A 126 -10.08 -4.95 11.84
C SER A 126 -10.63 -6.34 11.57
N ASP A 127 -9.80 -7.36 11.76
CA ASP A 127 -10.20 -8.75 11.75
C ASP A 127 -9.52 -9.54 12.88
N ASP A 128 -9.61 -10.87 12.84
CA ASP A 128 -8.95 -11.72 13.84
C ASP A 128 -7.42 -11.77 13.73
N THR A 129 -6.83 -11.05 12.79
CA THR A 129 -5.39 -11.06 12.51
C THR A 129 -4.77 -9.67 12.67
N VAL A 130 -5.33 -8.66 12.02
CA VAL A 130 -4.78 -7.30 12.00
C VAL A 130 -5.81 -6.23 12.30
N THR A 131 -5.33 -5.08 12.77
CA THR A 131 -6.06 -3.80 12.77
C THR A 131 -5.30 -2.83 11.87
N VAL A 132 -6.00 -2.16 10.96
CA VAL A 132 -5.43 -1.18 10.02
C VAL A 132 -5.97 0.20 10.34
N ARG A 133 -5.05 1.16 10.54
CA ARG A 133 -5.37 2.57 10.79
C ARG A 133 -4.83 3.44 9.66
N ALA A 134 -5.63 4.41 9.21
CA ALA A 134 -5.23 5.43 8.24
C ALA A 134 -4.83 6.72 8.98
N ILE A 135 -3.65 7.22 8.67
CA ILE A 135 -3.11 8.47 9.19
C ILE A 135 -3.07 9.47 8.02
N PRO A 136 -3.72 10.63 8.11
CA PRO A 136 -3.73 11.59 7.02
C PRO A 136 -2.32 12.05 6.64
N THR A 137 -2.06 12.15 5.35
CA THR A 137 -0.90 12.83 4.76
C THR A 137 -1.37 14.02 3.92
N ASN A 138 -0.47 14.83 3.42
CA ASN A 138 -0.81 16.01 2.61
C ASN A 138 -0.22 15.95 1.20
N HIS A 139 0.02 14.75 0.68
CA HIS A 139 0.55 14.55 -0.67
C HIS A 139 -0.26 15.31 -1.73
N MET A 140 -1.58 15.33 -1.61
CA MET A 140 -2.50 15.97 -2.54
C MET A 140 -2.74 17.47 -2.26
N ASN A 141 -1.91 18.11 -1.41
CA ASN A 141 -2.03 19.53 -1.03
C ASN A 141 -3.43 19.93 -0.52
N GLY A 142 -4.10 19.02 0.19
CA GLY A 142 -5.44 19.22 0.73
C GLY A 142 -6.58 19.17 -0.29
N ALA A 143 -6.29 18.99 -1.59
CA ALA A 143 -7.31 18.88 -2.62
C ALA A 143 -8.06 17.54 -2.57
N HIS A 144 -7.37 16.47 -2.20
CA HIS A 144 -7.90 15.12 -2.08
C HIS A 144 -7.25 14.41 -0.89
N PRO A 145 -7.93 13.43 -0.29
CA PRO A 145 -7.38 12.66 0.81
C PRO A 145 -6.22 11.77 0.36
N SER A 146 -5.20 11.70 1.20
CA SER A 146 -4.09 10.77 1.12
C SER A 146 -3.73 10.27 2.52
N TYR A 147 -3.21 9.04 2.63
CA TYR A 147 -3.00 8.41 3.93
C TYR A 147 -1.74 7.56 3.97
N ALA A 148 -1.11 7.55 5.14
CA ALA A 148 -0.24 6.49 5.58
C ALA A 148 -1.08 5.38 6.24
N PHE A 149 -0.61 4.13 6.20
CA PHE A 149 -1.25 3.02 6.91
C PHE A 149 -0.36 2.48 8.02
N VAL A 150 -0.97 2.27 9.19
CA VAL A 150 -0.41 1.53 10.31
C VAL A 150 -1.16 0.21 10.39
N ILE A 151 -0.45 -0.90 10.25
CA ILE A 151 -0.99 -2.26 10.34
C ILE A 151 -0.43 -2.90 11.59
N ASP A 152 -1.29 -3.12 12.57
CA ASP A 152 -0.97 -3.79 13.83
C ASP A 152 -1.45 -5.25 13.79
N CYS A 153 -0.57 -6.19 14.07
CA CYS A 153 -0.93 -7.60 14.23
C CYS A 153 -1.50 -7.80 15.64
N THR A 154 -2.79 -7.60 15.82
CA THR A 154 -3.45 -7.54 17.13
C THR A 154 -4.25 -8.79 17.47
N GLY A 155 -4.84 -9.44 16.47
CA GLY A 155 -5.74 -10.56 16.65
C GLY A 155 -5.04 -11.89 17.00
N GLU A 156 -5.81 -12.84 17.49
CA GLU A 156 -5.30 -14.19 17.79
C GLU A 156 -4.85 -14.93 16.52
N GLY A 157 -5.48 -14.67 15.38
CA GLY A 157 -5.12 -15.21 14.07
C GLY A 157 -3.73 -14.79 13.59
N ALA A 158 -3.14 -13.74 14.16
CA ALA A 158 -1.77 -13.32 13.84
C ALA A 158 -0.70 -14.32 14.33
N GLY A 159 -1.02 -15.20 15.28
CA GLY A 159 -0.10 -16.23 15.78
C GLY A 159 1.23 -15.63 16.26
N GLU A 160 2.35 -16.12 15.75
CA GLU A 160 3.71 -15.63 16.10
C GLU A 160 3.99 -14.18 15.67
N ASP A 161 3.15 -13.62 14.84
CA ASP A 161 3.26 -12.24 14.40
C ASP A 161 2.54 -11.25 15.33
N ARG A 162 1.80 -11.71 16.32
CA ARG A 162 1.07 -10.87 17.26
C ARG A 162 2.01 -9.88 17.94
N GLY A 163 1.58 -8.61 17.99
CA GLY A 163 2.37 -7.49 18.52
C GLY A 163 3.37 -6.90 17.52
N LYS A 164 3.47 -7.43 16.30
CA LYS A 164 4.24 -6.79 15.23
C LYS A 164 3.43 -5.66 14.60
N ARG A 165 4.18 -4.66 14.11
CA ARG A 165 3.62 -3.50 13.41
C ARG A 165 4.40 -3.26 12.13
N VAL A 166 3.70 -2.97 11.04
CA VAL A 166 4.27 -2.41 9.83
C VAL A 166 3.58 -1.08 9.50
N VAL A 167 4.36 -0.11 9.02
CA VAL A 167 3.87 1.20 8.63
C VAL A 167 4.26 1.48 7.18
N PHE A 168 3.31 1.96 6.40
CA PHE A 168 3.49 2.46 5.04
C PHE A 168 3.23 3.96 5.05
N THR A 169 4.16 4.78 4.58
CA THR A 169 3.93 6.24 4.54
C THR A 169 2.87 6.62 3.52
N GLY A 170 2.64 5.78 2.49
CA GLY A 170 2.04 6.26 1.26
C GLY A 170 2.92 7.36 0.67
N ASP A 171 2.35 8.17 -0.20
CA ASP A 171 3.03 9.33 -0.74
C ASP A 171 2.91 10.52 0.21
N LEU A 172 3.98 11.28 0.32
CA LEU A 172 4.12 12.41 1.23
C LEU A 172 4.17 13.73 0.45
N HIS A 173 4.10 14.85 1.17
CA HIS A 173 4.12 16.17 0.58
C HIS A 173 5.39 16.41 -0.23
N GLN A 174 5.21 16.93 -1.43
CA GLN A 174 6.29 17.19 -2.36
C GLN A 174 7.29 18.22 -1.81
N GLY A 175 8.56 17.90 -1.91
CA GLY A 175 9.69 18.78 -1.60
C GLY A 175 10.22 18.63 -0.19
N ASP A 176 9.40 18.55 0.85
CA ASP A 176 9.84 18.63 2.25
C ASP A 176 9.33 17.48 3.16
N ALA A 177 8.43 16.62 2.66
CA ALA A 177 7.79 15.58 3.46
C ALA A 177 7.26 16.11 4.82
N ALA A 178 6.69 17.33 4.82
CA ALA A 178 6.25 18.01 6.05
C ALA A 178 5.16 17.24 6.80
N ASP A 179 4.45 16.38 6.08
CA ASP A 179 3.37 15.51 6.54
C ASP A 179 3.83 14.12 6.99
N PHE A 180 5.16 13.91 7.16
CA PHE A 180 5.67 12.65 7.68
C PHE A 180 4.99 12.31 9.01
N PRO A 181 4.27 11.16 9.11
CA PRO A 181 3.40 10.90 10.23
C PRO A 181 4.16 10.85 11.57
N GLN A 182 3.75 11.67 12.54
CA GLN A 182 4.41 11.78 13.85
C GLN A 182 4.43 10.43 14.59
N ILE A 183 3.42 9.61 14.43
CA ILE A 183 3.34 8.26 15.04
C ILE A 183 4.56 7.38 14.69
N ILE A 184 5.18 7.61 13.51
CA ILE A 184 6.38 6.86 13.08
C ILE A 184 7.60 7.24 13.92
N LEU A 185 7.64 8.45 14.45
CA LEU A 185 8.71 8.93 15.31
C LEU A 185 8.48 8.54 16.78
N ASP A 186 7.23 8.50 17.19
CA ASP A 186 6.84 8.31 18.60
C ASP A 186 6.71 6.84 18.99
N GLU A 187 6.27 5.98 18.06
CA GLU A 187 5.94 4.60 18.36
C GLU A 187 6.84 3.61 17.59
N PRO A 188 7.35 2.55 18.26
CA PRO A 188 8.17 1.55 17.59
C PRO A 188 7.37 0.74 16.58
N CYS A 189 8.01 0.39 15.46
CA CYS A 189 7.47 -0.55 14.49
C CYS A 189 8.52 -1.60 14.06
N ASN A 190 8.05 -2.74 13.56
CA ASN A 190 8.93 -3.78 13.06
C ASN A 190 9.47 -3.43 11.67
N VAL A 191 8.61 -2.83 10.84
CA VAL A 191 8.94 -2.43 9.48
C VAL A 191 8.31 -1.07 9.19
N LEU A 192 9.11 -0.18 8.63
CA LEU A 192 8.67 1.05 7.97
C LEU A 192 8.93 0.92 6.47
N VAL A 193 7.91 1.15 5.67
CA VAL A 193 8.01 1.31 4.21
C VAL A 193 7.77 2.78 3.89
N CYS A 194 8.80 3.46 3.39
CA CYS A 194 8.79 4.90 3.14
C CYS A 194 9.04 5.18 1.67
N GLU A 195 8.30 6.11 1.09
CA GLU A 195 8.54 6.62 -0.26
C GLU A 195 9.79 7.50 -0.34
N CYS A 196 10.32 7.72 -1.53
CA CYS A 196 11.44 8.63 -1.75
C CYS A 196 11.49 9.17 -3.20
N VAL A 197 10.34 9.57 -3.76
CA VAL A 197 10.28 10.20 -5.10
C VAL A 197 9.87 11.67 -5.03
N HIS A 198 9.00 12.05 -4.09
CA HIS A 198 8.46 13.40 -4.01
C HIS A 198 9.39 14.42 -3.35
N PHE A 199 10.49 13.97 -2.76
CA PHE A 199 11.49 14.81 -2.11
C PHE A 199 12.89 14.20 -2.27
N ARG A 200 13.90 15.01 -2.00
CA ARG A 200 15.29 14.52 -2.02
C ARG A 200 15.57 13.63 -0.82
N PRO A 201 16.44 12.61 -0.95
CA PRO A 201 16.79 11.71 0.15
C PRO A 201 17.32 12.43 1.40
N ASP A 202 18.04 13.55 1.25
CA ASP A 202 18.57 14.33 2.36
C ASP A 202 17.47 14.96 3.23
N VAL A 203 16.26 15.14 2.70
CA VAL A 203 15.08 15.62 3.44
C VAL A 203 14.55 14.57 4.40
N ILE A 204 14.50 13.29 3.97
CA ILE A 204 13.86 12.24 4.77
C ILE A 204 14.83 11.50 5.69
N ILE A 205 16.12 11.41 5.34
CA ILE A 205 17.14 10.68 6.13
C ILE A 205 17.16 11.06 7.61
N PRO A 206 17.11 12.37 8.00
CA PRO A 206 17.08 12.72 9.42
C PRO A 206 15.88 12.11 10.17
N ARG A 207 14.69 12.10 9.55
CA ARG A 207 13.49 11.49 10.13
C ARG A 207 13.60 9.98 10.22
N LEU A 208 14.10 9.31 9.16
CA LEU A 208 14.33 7.86 9.18
C LEU A 208 15.33 7.45 10.24
N ASN A 209 16.37 8.27 10.49
CA ASN A 209 17.34 8.02 11.54
C ASN A 209 16.77 8.18 12.96
N ALA A 210 15.79 9.07 13.13
CA ALA A 210 15.13 9.32 14.40
C ALA A 210 14.04 8.29 14.72
N CYS A 211 13.47 7.62 13.70
CA CYS A 211 12.36 6.70 13.93
C CYS A 211 12.80 5.40 14.60
N PRO A 212 12.01 4.83 15.53
CA PRO A 212 12.34 3.59 16.25
C PRO A 212 11.96 2.33 15.48
N ALA A 213 12.01 2.36 14.14
CA ALA A 213 11.73 1.21 13.28
C ALA A 213 12.89 0.20 13.34
N LYS A 214 12.57 -1.10 13.41
CA LYS A 214 13.60 -2.16 13.37
C LYS A 214 14.20 -2.34 11.97
N ARG A 215 13.37 -2.17 10.93
CA ARG A 215 13.78 -2.24 9.50
C ARG A 215 13.08 -1.13 8.75
N ILE A 216 13.81 -0.53 7.80
CA ILE A 216 13.27 0.51 6.91
C ILE A 216 13.52 0.06 5.48
N PHE A 217 12.45 0.08 4.68
CA PHE A 217 12.50 -0.14 3.24
C PHE A 217 12.11 1.16 2.53
N ILE A 218 12.86 1.49 1.47
CA ILE A 218 12.49 2.58 0.59
C ILE A 218 11.67 1.99 -0.56
N ASN A 219 10.52 2.56 -0.78
CA ASN A 219 9.57 2.23 -1.85
C ASN A 219 9.27 3.49 -2.67
N HIS A 220 8.57 3.36 -3.79
CA HIS A 220 8.11 4.49 -4.58
C HIS A 220 9.24 5.49 -4.87
N TYR A 221 10.26 5.04 -5.60
CA TYR A 221 11.45 5.85 -5.91
C TYR A 221 11.77 5.80 -7.42
N SER A 222 12.40 6.87 -7.92
CA SER A 222 12.85 6.99 -9.30
C SER A 222 14.16 6.25 -9.54
N ASP A 223 14.62 6.21 -10.79
CA ASP A 223 15.86 5.55 -11.17
C ASP A 223 17.08 6.09 -10.41
N PRO A 224 18.08 5.22 -10.10
CA PRO A 224 19.17 5.51 -9.18
C PRO A 224 20.11 6.64 -9.60
N VAL A 225 19.96 7.20 -10.78
CA VAL A 225 20.86 8.27 -11.28
C VAL A 225 20.96 9.47 -10.33
N SER A 226 19.91 9.71 -9.52
CA SER A 226 19.90 10.79 -8.52
C SER A 226 20.36 10.38 -7.12
N TYR A 227 20.52 9.07 -6.84
CA TYR A 227 20.77 8.56 -5.48
C TYR A 227 22.12 7.85 -5.29
N THR A 228 22.95 7.76 -6.32
CA THR A 228 24.21 6.98 -6.31
C THR A 228 25.27 7.46 -5.31
N HIS A 229 25.02 8.55 -4.58
CA HIS A 229 25.95 9.12 -3.60
C HIS A 229 25.44 9.11 -2.15
N LEU A 230 24.32 8.43 -1.88
CA LEU A 230 23.74 8.39 -0.54
C LEU A 230 24.00 7.03 0.12
N THR A 231 24.92 7.02 1.05
CA THR A 231 25.05 5.90 1.99
C THR A 231 24.00 6.07 3.08
N LEU A 232 22.98 5.18 3.07
CA LEU A 232 22.13 5.01 4.25
C LEU A 232 23.01 4.55 5.42
N PRO A 233 22.73 5.00 6.66
CA PRO A 233 23.52 4.56 7.82
C PRO A 233 23.49 3.04 7.92
N THR A 234 24.66 2.43 7.92
CA THR A 234 24.89 0.98 7.82
C THR A 234 24.31 0.13 8.96
N LYS A 235 23.68 0.76 9.97
CA LYS A 235 23.06 0.05 11.11
C LYS A 235 21.64 -0.47 10.87
N ARG A 236 21.02 -0.17 9.72
CA ARG A 236 19.60 -0.48 9.46
C ARG A 236 19.32 -1.06 8.06
N THR A 237 20.32 -1.32 7.28
CA THR A 237 20.17 -2.05 6.00
C THR A 237 20.38 -3.54 6.23
N VAL A 238 19.37 -4.31 5.99
CA VAL A 238 19.43 -5.74 5.69
C VAL A 238 18.66 -5.96 4.41
#